data_c075b81ffe5ec6f079baa6acff21ea55
#
_entry.id   c075b81ffe5ec6f079baa6acff21ea55
#
_cell.length_a   1.000
_cell.length_b   1.000
_cell.length_c   1.000
_cell.angle_alpha   90.00
_cell.angle_beta   90.00
_cell.angle_gamma   90.00
#
_symmetry.space_group_name_H-M   'P 1'
#
loop_
_entity.id
_entity.type
_entity.pdbx_description
1 polymer ?
#
loop_
_entity_poly.entity_id
_entity_poly.type
_entity_poly.pdbx_seq_one_letter_code
_entity_poly.pdbx_strand_id
1 'polypeptide(L)'
;YLPDAEWSFGFAVKNLGGQIMSYDETFERMPLDVQLGVTKRLVGSPLRFSATLVDLNHLDYKLINHLCVGAEIILSPQMYVAGGYSFRRADEMSLMSADSESSSHGAGLSFGAGLNLERFKVNVSYGKYHASSSGLVANVAFNL
;
A
#
# COMPACT_ATOMS: atom_id res chain seq x y z
N TYR A 1 -2.17 16.05 7.20
CA TYR A 1 -3.04 17.23 7.24
C TYR A 1 -4.50 16.80 7.06
N LEU A 2 -5.36 17.28 7.96
CA LEU A 2 -6.80 17.00 8.00
C LEU A 2 -7.53 18.32 7.85
N PRO A 3 -7.86 18.77 6.63
CA PRO A 3 -8.54 20.05 6.41
C PRO A 3 -9.99 20.04 6.93
N ASP A 4 -10.62 18.88 6.91
CA ASP A 4 -11.94 18.61 7.47
C ASP A 4 -12.10 17.10 7.79
N ALA A 5 -13.25 16.71 8.33
CA ALA A 5 -13.52 15.30 8.69
C ALA A 5 -13.62 14.36 7.48
N GLU A 6 -13.68 14.90 6.26
CA GLU A 6 -13.87 14.13 5.04
C GLU A 6 -12.56 13.86 4.28
N TRP A 7 -11.63 14.79 4.33
CA TRP A 7 -10.37 14.73 3.61
C TRP A 7 -9.19 14.59 4.55
N SER A 8 -8.24 13.74 4.20
CA SER A 8 -6.94 13.68 4.84
C SER A 8 -5.83 13.60 3.81
N PHE A 9 -4.74 14.30 4.07
CA PHE A 9 -3.53 14.29 3.25
C PHE A 9 -2.37 13.78 4.08
N GLY A 10 -1.58 12.90 3.49
CA GLY A 10 -0.40 12.31 4.11
C GLY A 10 0.83 12.46 3.22
N PHE A 11 1.97 12.67 3.85
CA PHE A 11 3.27 12.65 3.23
C PHE A 11 4.17 11.73 4.03
N ALA A 12 4.93 10.87 3.35
CA ALA A 12 5.89 10.00 3.97
C ALA A 12 7.19 9.92 3.16
N VAL A 13 8.29 9.86 3.87
CA VAL A 13 9.61 9.56 3.30
C VAL A 13 10.12 8.32 4.00
N LYS A 14 10.45 7.29 3.23
CA LYS A 14 10.95 6.02 3.72
C LYS A 14 12.38 5.81 3.25
N ASN A 15 13.12 5.01 4.01
CA ASN A 15 14.51 4.67 3.71
C ASN A 15 15.42 5.90 3.57
N LEU A 16 15.17 6.94 4.37
CA LEU A 16 16.05 8.09 4.47
C LEU A 16 17.31 7.67 5.22
N GLY A 17 18.33 7.27 4.51
CA GLY A 17 19.60 6.82 5.09
C GLY A 17 20.68 6.68 4.04
N GLY A 18 21.91 6.66 4.50
CA GLY A 18 23.09 6.39 3.68
C GLY A 18 23.99 5.39 4.39
N GLN A 19 24.75 4.64 3.65
CA GLN A 19 25.78 3.76 4.17
C GLN A 19 26.94 4.60 4.69
N ILE A 20 27.28 4.48 5.97
CA ILE A 20 28.38 5.21 6.61
C ILE A 20 29.71 4.51 6.36
N MET A 21 29.69 3.19 6.19
CA MET A 21 30.84 2.38 5.83
C MET A 21 30.46 1.42 4.69
N SER A 22 31.21 1.45 3.63
CA SER A 22 31.11 0.50 2.51
C SER A 22 31.86 -0.78 2.88
N TYR A 23 31.26 -1.92 2.62
CA TYR A 23 31.88 -3.22 2.86
C TYR A 23 32.81 -3.64 1.71
N ASP A 24 32.66 -3.04 0.51
CA ASP A 24 33.37 -3.40 -0.71
C ASP A 24 33.47 -2.23 -1.68
N GLU A 25 34.17 -1.15 -1.31
CA GLU A 25 34.48 0.06 -2.11
C GLU A 25 33.30 0.69 -2.91
N THR A 26 32.13 0.04 -2.95
CA THR A 26 30.91 0.54 -3.58
C THR A 26 29.88 0.96 -2.55
N PHE A 27 29.51 2.24 -2.58
CA PHE A 27 28.42 2.75 -1.73
C PHE A 27 27.06 2.36 -2.34
N GLU A 28 26.36 1.45 -1.68
CA GLU A 28 24.96 1.17 -2.02
C GLU A 28 24.07 2.30 -1.48
N ARG A 29 23.36 2.97 -2.36
CA ARG A 29 22.34 3.93 -1.96
C ARG A 29 21.08 3.18 -1.53
N MET A 30 20.62 3.41 -0.31
CA MET A 30 19.30 2.96 0.08
C MET A 30 18.26 3.55 -0.86
N PRO A 31 17.32 2.75 -1.37
CA PRO A 31 16.25 3.23 -2.25
C PRO A 31 15.31 4.15 -1.46
N LEU A 32 15.57 5.45 -1.55
CA LEU A 32 14.68 6.48 -1.00
C LEU A 32 13.30 6.32 -1.63
N ASP A 33 12.24 6.35 -0.84
CA ASP A 33 10.86 6.30 -1.31
C ASP A 33 10.07 7.48 -0.73
N VAL A 34 9.61 8.35 -1.61
CA VAL A 34 8.78 9.52 -1.29
C VAL A 34 7.35 9.21 -1.68
N GLN A 35 6.44 9.37 -0.74
CA GLN A 35 5.03 9.03 -0.90
C GLN A 35 4.12 10.21 -0.57
N LEU A 36 3.07 10.37 -1.36
CA LEU A 36 1.97 11.30 -1.13
C LEU A 36 0.65 10.53 -1.13
N GLY A 37 -0.16 10.73 -0.10
CA GLY A 37 -1.44 10.07 0.03
C GLY A 37 -2.58 11.06 0.24
N VAL A 38 -3.73 10.74 -0.32
CA VAL A 38 -5.00 11.41 -0.07
C VAL A 38 -6.06 10.37 0.26
N THR A 39 -6.86 10.68 1.25
CA THR A 39 -8.01 9.84 1.63
C THR A 39 -9.25 10.72 1.71
N LYS A 40 -10.35 10.22 1.19
CA LYS A 40 -11.67 10.84 1.28
C LYS A 40 -12.66 9.90 1.92
N ARG A 41 -13.31 10.36 2.99
CA ARG A 41 -14.47 9.70 3.59
C ARG A 41 -15.73 10.32 3.02
N LEU A 42 -16.65 9.49 2.55
CA LEU A 42 -17.95 9.97 2.07
C LEU A 42 -18.89 10.17 3.27
N VAL A 43 -19.39 11.39 3.43
CA VAL A 43 -20.38 11.73 4.46
C VAL A 43 -21.68 10.98 4.20
N GLY A 44 -22.26 10.40 5.25
CA GLY A 44 -23.48 9.62 5.14
C GLY A 44 -23.32 8.24 4.49
N SER A 45 -22.07 7.82 4.19
CA SER A 45 -21.76 6.52 3.61
C SER A 45 -20.67 5.82 4.43
N PRO A 46 -20.70 4.49 4.52
CA PRO A 46 -19.65 3.72 5.17
C PRO A 46 -18.37 3.60 4.30
N LEU A 47 -18.25 4.38 3.23
CA LEU A 47 -17.17 4.27 2.27
C LEU A 47 -16.06 5.29 2.52
N ARG A 48 -14.82 4.80 2.40
CA ARG A 48 -13.60 5.62 2.41
C ARG A 48 -12.73 5.23 1.22
N PHE A 49 -12.30 6.21 0.45
CA PHE A 49 -11.39 6.02 -0.69
C PHE A 49 -10.02 6.58 -0.37
N SER A 50 -8.99 5.93 -0.84
CA SER A 50 -7.62 6.39 -0.73
C SER A 50 -6.90 6.30 -2.07
N ALA A 51 -6.02 7.26 -2.31
CA ALA A 51 -5.08 7.23 -3.42
C ALA A 51 -3.70 7.62 -2.87
N THR A 52 -2.69 6.86 -3.23
CA THR A 52 -1.32 7.09 -2.79
C THR A 52 -0.40 7.04 -4.00
N LEU A 53 0.41 8.06 -4.15
CA LEU A 53 1.54 8.07 -5.07
C LEU A 53 2.77 7.61 -4.29
N VAL A 54 3.44 6.59 -4.79
CA VAL A 54 4.63 5.96 -4.20
C VAL A 54 5.83 6.18 -5.10
N ASP A 55 7.04 6.15 -4.51
CA ASP A 55 8.31 6.20 -5.24
C ASP A 55 8.47 7.43 -6.14
N LEU A 56 8.04 8.59 -5.66
CA LEU A 56 8.02 9.86 -6.41
C LEU A 56 9.43 10.39 -6.74
N ASN A 57 10.46 9.82 -6.19
CA ASN A 57 11.85 10.14 -6.49
C ASN A 57 12.41 9.41 -7.72
N HIS A 58 11.70 8.43 -8.28
CA HIS A 58 12.05 7.71 -9.50
C HIS A 58 11.03 8.02 -10.60
N LEU A 59 11.18 9.17 -11.24
CA LEU A 59 10.28 9.63 -12.31
C LEU A 59 10.53 8.95 -13.67
N ASP A 60 11.43 7.98 -13.73
CA ASP A 60 11.76 7.22 -14.94
C ASP A 60 10.61 6.26 -15.35
N TYR A 61 9.73 5.94 -14.42
CA TYR A 61 8.55 5.11 -14.67
C TYR A 61 7.34 5.95 -15.09
N LYS A 62 6.37 5.31 -15.75
CA LYS A 62 5.09 5.96 -16.07
C LYS A 62 4.40 6.42 -14.78
N LEU A 63 3.85 7.62 -14.77
CA LEU A 63 3.16 8.18 -13.59
C LEU A 63 2.08 7.25 -13.03
N ILE A 64 1.42 6.46 -13.89
CA ILE A 64 0.41 5.49 -13.46
C ILE A 64 1.00 4.38 -12.57
N ASN A 65 2.27 4.01 -12.76
CA ASN A 65 2.92 2.97 -11.98
C ASN A 65 3.25 3.44 -10.56
N HIS A 66 3.22 4.75 -10.30
CA HIS A 66 3.35 5.30 -8.96
C HIS A 66 2.03 5.30 -8.19
N LEU A 67 0.89 5.05 -8.86
CA LEU A 67 -0.42 5.15 -8.25
C LEU A 67 -0.83 3.82 -7.59
N CYS A 68 -1.26 3.94 -6.33
CA CYS A 68 -1.99 2.90 -5.61
C CYS A 68 -3.35 3.47 -5.19
N VAL A 69 -4.42 2.74 -5.46
CA VAL A 69 -5.77 3.13 -5.06
C VAL A 69 -6.35 2.12 -4.08
N GLY A 70 -7.19 2.60 -3.18
CA GLY A 70 -7.85 1.75 -2.20
C GLY A 70 -9.27 2.21 -1.91
N ALA A 71 -10.11 1.26 -1.57
CA ALA A 71 -11.45 1.50 -1.07
C ALA A 71 -11.65 0.70 0.21
N GLU A 72 -12.34 1.30 1.16
CA GLU A 72 -12.64 0.70 2.45
C GLU A 72 -14.11 0.86 2.77
N ILE A 73 -14.72 -0.20 3.26
CA ILE A 73 -16.09 -0.24 3.75
C ILE A 73 -16.04 -0.35 5.27
N ILE A 74 -16.52 0.67 5.97
CA ILE A 74 -16.59 0.73 7.42
C ILE A 74 -17.91 0.08 7.85
N LEU A 75 -17.86 -1.18 8.22
CA LEU A 75 -19.03 -1.97 8.61
C LEU A 75 -19.56 -1.56 10.00
N SER A 76 -18.67 -1.16 10.88
CA SER A 76 -18.98 -0.64 12.21
C SER A 76 -17.84 0.27 12.70
N PRO A 77 -18.01 1.00 13.83
CA PRO A 77 -16.90 1.75 14.44
C PRO A 77 -15.66 0.89 14.74
N GLN A 78 -15.86 -0.42 14.89
CA GLN A 78 -14.80 -1.37 15.23
C GLN A 78 -14.34 -2.22 14.06
N MET A 79 -15.08 -2.30 12.95
CA MET A 79 -14.80 -3.26 11.89
C MET A 79 -14.81 -2.62 10.50
N TYR A 80 -13.81 -2.94 9.69
CA TYR A 80 -13.74 -2.51 8.31
C TYR A 80 -13.21 -3.63 7.39
N VAL A 81 -13.56 -3.52 6.12
CA VAL A 81 -12.99 -4.33 5.03
C VAL A 81 -12.44 -3.37 4.00
N ALA A 82 -11.27 -3.68 3.47
CA ALA A 82 -10.57 -2.84 2.50
C ALA A 82 -10.12 -3.65 1.29
N GLY A 83 -10.12 -3.00 0.14
CA GLY A 83 -9.51 -3.50 -1.08
C GLY A 83 -8.58 -2.44 -1.66
N GLY A 84 -7.50 -2.88 -2.27
CA GLY A 84 -6.53 -1.99 -2.90
C GLY A 84 -5.99 -2.55 -4.20
N TYR A 85 -5.53 -1.64 -5.06
CA TYR A 85 -4.91 -1.96 -6.33
C TYR A 85 -3.64 -1.13 -6.53
N SER A 86 -2.55 -1.80 -6.89
CA SER A 86 -1.27 -1.18 -7.22
C SER A 86 -0.99 -1.36 -8.71
N PHE A 87 -0.96 -0.26 -9.44
CA PHE A 87 -0.70 -0.27 -10.88
C PHE A 87 0.71 -0.75 -11.22
N ARG A 88 1.70 -0.35 -10.44
CA ARG A 88 3.09 -0.81 -10.61
C ARG A 88 3.19 -2.32 -10.48
N ARG A 89 2.60 -2.87 -9.43
CA ARG A 89 2.64 -4.32 -9.18
C ARG A 89 1.92 -5.11 -10.26
N ALA A 90 0.84 -4.55 -10.81
CA ALA A 90 0.14 -5.14 -11.93
C ALA A 90 1.00 -5.15 -13.20
N ASP A 91 1.70 -4.06 -13.49
CA ASP A 91 2.60 -3.93 -14.65
C ASP A 91 3.80 -4.88 -14.53
N GLU A 92 4.48 -4.90 -13.39
CA GLU A 92 5.61 -5.79 -13.11
C GLU A 92 5.22 -7.27 -13.26
N MET A 93 4.05 -7.67 -12.76
CA MET A 93 3.56 -9.04 -12.89
C MET A 93 3.11 -9.38 -14.32
N SER A 94 2.64 -8.42 -15.10
CA SER A 94 2.27 -8.64 -16.50
C SER A 94 3.49 -8.94 -17.37
N LEU A 95 4.60 -8.25 -17.11
CA LEU A 95 5.87 -8.48 -17.82
C LEU A 95 6.44 -9.86 -17.51
N MET A 96 6.34 -10.30 -16.24
CA MET A 96 6.80 -11.64 -15.83
C MET A 96 5.88 -12.77 -16.35
N SER A 97 4.62 -12.49 -16.63
CA SER A 97 3.66 -13.47 -17.14
C SER A 97 3.72 -13.64 -18.66
N ALA A 98 4.37 -12.74 -19.38
CA ALA A 98 4.55 -12.87 -20.83
C ALA A 98 5.42 -14.08 -21.22
N ASP A 99 6.27 -14.56 -20.31
CA ASP A 99 7.15 -15.72 -20.49
C ASP A 99 6.57 -17.04 -19.95
N SER A 100 5.44 -17.00 -19.25
CA SER A 100 4.80 -18.21 -18.69
C SER A 100 3.27 -18.07 -18.76
N GLU A 101 2.57 -19.12 -19.18
CA GLU A 101 1.09 -19.22 -19.22
C GLU A 101 0.41 -19.10 -17.84
N SER A 102 1.09 -18.53 -16.86
CA SER A 102 0.58 -18.29 -15.51
C SER A 102 -0.33 -17.06 -15.51
N SER A 103 -1.60 -17.25 -15.23
CA SER A 103 -2.63 -16.22 -15.24
C SER A 103 -2.27 -15.01 -14.39
N SER A 104 -2.19 -13.84 -14.99
CA SER A 104 -2.04 -12.52 -14.33
C SER A 104 -3.30 -12.09 -13.55
N HIS A 105 -4.28 -12.99 -13.38
CA HIS A 105 -5.52 -12.69 -12.66
C HIS A 105 -5.22 -12.31 -11.21
N GLY A 106 -5.64 -11.10 -10.84
CA GLY A 106 -5.43 -10.55 -9.49
C GLY A 106 -4.08 -9.88 -9.25
N ALA A 107 -3.26 -9.69 -10.31
CA ALA A 107 -2.03 -8.90 -10.25
C ALA A 107 -2.31 -7.49 -9.71
N GLY A 108 -1.59 -7.07 -8.67
CA GLY A 108 -1.76 -5.76 -8.05
C GLY A 108 -2.93 -5.64 -7.07
N LEU A 109 -3.83 -6.62 -6.99
CA LEU A 109 -4.92 -6.63 -6.02
C LEU A 109 -4.43 -7.00 -4.61
N SER A 110 -5.02 -6.33 -3.62
CA SER A 110 -4.85 -6.64 -2.21
C SER A 110 -6.19 -6.47 -1.48
N PHE A 111 -6.42 -7.29 -0.47
CA PHE A 111 -7.60 -7.24 0.37
C PHE A 111 -7.18 -7.25 1.82
N GLY A 112 -7.96 -6.58 2.67
CA GLY A 112 -7.71 -6.54 4.09
C GLY A 112 -9.01 -6.39 4.88
N ALA A 113 -8.93 -6.81 6.14
CA ALA A 113 -9.98 -6.58 7.12
C ALA A 113 -9.33 -6.18 8.44
N GLY A 114 -10.01 -5.32 9.18
CA GLY A 114 -9.54 -4.88 10.49
C GLY A 114 -10.64 -4.88 11.52
N LEU A 115 -10.24 -5.23 12.74
CA LEU A 115 -11.04 -5.22 13.95
C LEU A 115 -10.35 -4.31 14.97
N ASN A 116 -11.08 -3.31 15.44
CA ASN A 116 -10.58 -2.25 16.30
C ASN A 116 -11.37 -2.27 17.61
N LEU A 117 -11.00 -3.14 18.52
CA LEU A 117 -11.57 -3.22 19.86
C LEU A 117 -10.85 -2.24 20.80
N GLU A 118 -11.46 -1.93 21.92
CA GLU A 118 -10.92 -0.95 22.88
C GLU A 118 -9.45 -1.23 23.28
N ARG A 119 -9.13 -2.49 23.48
CA ARG A 119 -7.77 -2.94 23.88
C ARG A 119 -6.99 -3.65 22.80
N PHE A 120 -7.66 -4.14 21.77
CA PHE A 120 -7.03 -4.93 20.71
C PHE A 120 -7.32 -4.34 19.34
N LYS A 121 -6.30 -4.27 18.51
CA LYS A 121 -6.43 -3.99 17.08
C LYS A 121 -5.89 -5.19 16.33
N VAL A 122 -6.72 -5.79 15.50
CA VAL A 122 -6.33 -6.91 14.65
C VAL A 122 -6.54 -6.52 13.20
N ASN A 123 -5.50 -6.60 12.40
CA ASN A 123 -5.59 -6.36 10.97
C ASN A 123 -5.04 -7.57 10.24
N VAL A 124 -5.79 -8.05 9.26
CA VAL A 124 -5.38 -9.13 8.37
C VAL A 124 -5.40 -8.60 6.95
N SER A 125 -4.35 -8.82 6.20
CA SER A 125 -4.27 -8.42 4.81
C SER A 125 -3.70 -9.55 3.96
N TYR A 126 -4.26 -9.67 2.77
CA TYR A 126 -3.84 -10.60 1.73
C TYR A 126 -3.48 -9.82 0.47
N GLY A 127 -2.41 -10.17 -0.16
CA GLY A 127 -2.00 -9.57 -1.41
C GLY A 127 -1.16 -10.54 -2.25
N LYS A 128 -1.30 -10.41 -3.57
CA LYS A 128 -0.45 -11.11 -4.51
C LYS A 128 0.77 -10.24 -4.80
N TYR A 129 1.93 -10.69 -4.34
CA TYR A 129 3.19 -9.94 -4.45
C TYR A 129 4.06 -10.36 -5.63
N HIS A 130 3.86 -11.59 -6.12
CA HIS A 130 4.60 -12.17 -7.23
C HIS A 130 3.68 -13.07 -8.06
N ALA A 131 4.04 -13.35 -9.31
CA ALA A 131 3.25 -14.22 -10.19
C ALA A 131 2.98 -15.59 -9.55
N SER A 132 3.93 -16.13 -8.80
CA SER A 132 3.88 -17.45 -8.15
C SER A 132 3.63 -17.42 -6.64
N SER A 133 3.58 -16.22 -5.99
CA SER A 133 3.45 -16.13 -4.53
C SER A 133 2.45 -15.08 -4.08
N SER A 134 1.69 -15.44 -3.05
CA SER A 134 0.80 -14.56 -2.33
C SER A 134 1.27 -14.43 -0.88
N GLY A 135 1.02 -13.29 -0.27
CA GLY A 135 1.35 -13.01 1.12
C GLY A 135 0.10 -12.79 1.96
N LEU A 136 0.08 -13.38 3.12
CA LEU A 136 -0.87 -13.08 4.19
C LEU A 136 -0.11 -12.42 5.33
N VAL A 137 -0.56 -11.23 5.74
CA VAL A 137 0.02 -10.50 6.87
C VAL A 137 -1.05 -10.30 7.92
N ALA A 138 -0.77 -10.71 9.13
CA ALA A 138 -1.60 -10.45 10.30
C ALA A 138 -0.84 -9.53 11.27
N ASN A 139 -1.49 -8.49 11.72
CA ASN A 139 -0.96 -7.55 12.70
C ASN A 139 -1.90 -7.50 13.90
N VAL A 140 -1.36 -7.66 15.08
CA VAL A 140 -2.09 -7.55 16.34
C VAL A 140 -1.41 -6.48 17.20
N ALA A 141 -2.16 -5.47 17.60
CA ALA A 141 -1.71 -4.45 18.52
C ALA A 141 -2.56 -4.47 19.80
N PHE A 142 -1.93 -4.29 20.92
CA PHE A 142 -2.56 -4.23 22.23
C PHE A 142 -2.31 -2.85 22.84
N ASN A 143 -3.37 -2.18 23.28
CA ASN A 143 -3.30 -0.92 24.00
C ASN A 143 -3.46 -1.19 25.50
N LEU A 144 -2.45 -0.82 26.26
CA LEU A 144 -2.43 -0.88 27.73
C LEU A 144 -3.19 0.31 28.35
#